data_526a383bc00e734fa22bf92dbbe8949b
#
_entry.id   526a383bc00e734fa22bf92dbbe8949b
#
_cell.length_a   1.000
_cell.length_b   1.000
_cell.length_c   1.000
_cell.angle_alpha   90.00
_cell.angle_beta   90.00
_cell.angle_gamma   90.00
#
_symmetry.space_group_name_H-M   'P 1'
#
loop_
_entity.id
_entity.type
_entity.pdbx_description
1 polymer ?
#
loop_
_entity_poly.entity_id
_entity_poly.type
_entity_poly.pdbx_seq_one_letter_code
_entity_poly.pdbx_strand_id
1 'polypeptide(L)'
;MMRIFLTGASGFIGSRILPALQASGHKVIGLARSESTAQALKAAGAEVHRGTLDAPESLLAGVGNADAVIHTAFDHDFSRFAANCEKDRQAILALGQALRGSTRPLVITSGTLMGDDGSGARPGSRSSTQRTPARAPPQSSPASSCWRREWMSRWSAYRRCMTPCVRDC
;
A
#
# COMPACT_ATOMS: atom_id res chain seq x y z
N MET A 1 14.47 19.18 0.99
CA MET A 1 13.11 19.27 0.44
C MET A 1 12.99 18.27 -0.70
N MET A 2 12.00 17.40 -0.70
CA MET A 2 11.77 16.36 -1.75
C MET A 2 10.39 16.57 -2.36
N ARG A 3 10.22 16.16 -3.60
CA ARG A 3 8.91 16.00 -4.24
C ARG A 3 8.49 14.54 -4.12
N ILE A 4 7.34 14.26 -3.52
CA ILE A 4 6.88 12.91 -3.19
C ILE A 4 5.60 12.62 -3.96
N PHE A 5 5.63 11.60 -4.82
CA PHE A 5 4.43 11.10 -5.49
C PHE A 5 3.68 10.17 -4.54
N LEU A 6 2.45 10.57 -4.16
CA LEU A 6 1.61 9.85 -3.21
C LEU A 6 0.35 9.34 -3.92
N THR A 7 0.26 8.03 -4.10
CA THR A 7 -1.00 7.42 -4.53
C THR A 7 -1.91 7.20 -3.32
N GLY A 8 -3.22 7.25 -3.53
CA GLY A 8 -4.17 7.14 -2.42
C GLY A 8 -4.17 8.33 -1.45
N ALA A 9 -3.67 9.48 -1.87
CA ALA A 9 -3.49 10.69 -1.05
C ALA A 9 -4.79 11.18 -0.39
N SER A 10 -5.95 10.96 -1.00
CA SER A 10 -7.29 11.28 -0.44
C SER A 10 -7.91 10.16 0.40
N GLY A 11 -7.26 8.98 0.46
CA GLY A 11 -7.71 7.84 1.26
C GLY A 11 -7.41 7.99 2.75
N PHE A 12 -7.85 7.00 3.55
CA PHE A 12 -7.71 7.06 5.02
C PHE A 12 -6.25 7.23 5.46
N ILE A 13 -5.32 6.47 4.91
CA ILE A 13 -3.88 6.56 5.23
C ILE A 13 -3.28 7.83 4.59
N GLY A 14 -3.53 8.03 3.29
CA GLY A 14 -2.93 9.12 2.53
C GLY A 14 -3.29 10.50 3.06
N SER A 15 -4.53 10.70 3.52
CA SER A 15 -4.98 11.97 4.12
C SER A 15 -4.27 12.32 5.44
N ARG A 16 -3.65 11.34 6.11
CA ARG A 16 -2.82 11.54 7.30
C ARG A 16 -1.35 11.76 6.94
N ILE A 17 -0.86 11.06 5.93
CA ILE A 17 0.52 11.18 5.46
C ILE A 17 0.76 12.53 4.78
N LEU A 18 -0.17 13.01 3.97
CA LEU A 18 -0.03 14.24 3.18
C LEU A 18 0.37 15.45 4.05
N PRO A 19 -0.39 15.84 5.09
CA PRO A 19 -0.02 16.98 5.92
C PRO A 19 1.27 16.76 6.70
N ALA A 20 1.58 15.52 7.10
CA ALA A 20 2.84 15.21 7.78
C ALA A 20 4.06 15.41 6.88
N LEU A 21 3.97 15.03 5.61
CA LEU A 21 5.01 15.27 4.62
C LEU A 21 5.21 16.77 4.37
N GLN A 22 4.12 17.53 4.25
CA GLN A 22 4.17 18.98 4.06
C GLN A 22 4.77 19.69 5.28
N ALA A 23 4.38 19.30 6.49
CA ALA A 23 4.96 19.82 7.74
C ALA A 23 6.47 19.54 7.86
N SER A 24 6.94 18.43 7.23
CA SER A 24 8.37 18.10 7.13
C SER A 24 9.09 18.82 5.97
N GLY A 25 8.42 19.77 5.31
CA GLY A 25 9.01 20.59 4.23
C GLY A 25 9.07 19.90 2.87
N HIS A 26 8.31 18.81 2.67
CA HIS A 26 8.24 18.13 1.38
C HIS A 26 7.08 18.66 0.52
N LYS A 27 7.23 18.61 -0.80
CA LYS A 27 6.13 18.82 -1.76
C LYS A 27 5.47 17.49 -2.09
N VAL A 28 4.13 17.45 -2.10
CA VAL A 28 3.38 16.23 -2.41
C VAL A 28 2.68 16.38 -3.75
N ILE A 29 2.87 15.38 -4.62
CA ILE A 29 2.13 15.20 -5.87
C ILE A 29 1.11 14.08 -5.59
N GLY A 30 -0.15 14.42 -5.43
CA GLY A 30 -1.21 13.46 -5.15
C GLY A 30 -1.85 12.90 -6.41
N LEU A 31 -2.00 11.57 -6.48
CA LEU A 31 -2.73 10.92 -7.55
C LEU A 31 -4.25 11.15 -7.40
N ALA A 32 -4.90 11.66 -8.43
CA ALA A 32 -6.33 11.91 -8.49
C ALA A 32 -6.97 11.18 -9.68
N ARG A 33 -7.94 10.29 -9.41
CA ARG A 33 -8.76 9.62 -10.43
C ARG A 33 -10.02 10.40 -10.83
N SER A 34 -10.49 11.32 -9.99
CA SER A 34 -11.70 12.11 -10.22
C SER A 34 -11.43 13.61 -10.03
N GLU A 35 -12.32 14.46 -10.57
CA GLU A 35 -12.24 15.91 -10.38
C GLU A 35 -12.39 16.30 -8.90
N SER A 36 -13.33 15.67 -8.21
CA SER A 36 -13.55 15.92 -6.78
C SER A 36 -12.29 15.61 -5.94
N THR A 37 -11.62 14.50 -6.24
CA THR A 37 -10.32 14.15 -5.60
C THR A 37 -9.26 15.21 -5.90
N ALA A 38 -9.19 15.68 -7.15
CA ALA A 38 -8.21 16.69 -7.52
C ALA A 38 -8.42 18.01 -6.80
N GLN A 39 -9.68 18.44 -6.68
CA GLN A 39 -10.02 19.67 -5.94
C GLN A 39 -9.68 19.53 -4.45
N ALA A 40 -9.99 18.39 -3.84
CA ALA A 40 -9.64 18.12 -2.44
C ALA A 40 -8.11 18.15 -2.22
N LEU A 41 -7.32 17.56 -3.11
CA LEU A 41 -5.85 17.57 -3.03
C LEU A 41 -5.27 18.97 -3.21
N LYS A 42 -5.82 19.76 -4.15
CA LYS A 42 -5.42 21.18 -4.33
C LYS A 42 -5.74 22.01 -3.07
N ALA A 43 -6.94 21.83 -2.50
CA ALA A 43 -7.34 22.49 -1.25
C ALA A 43 -6.43 22.11 -0.07
N ALA A 44 -5.89 20.87 -0.07
CA ALA A 44 -4.91 20.41 0.89
C ALA A 44 -3.47 20.86 0.57
N GLY A 45 -3.25 21.71 -0.43
CA GLY A 45 -1.94 22.25 -0.80
C GLY A 45 -1.03 21.26 -1.55
N ALA A 46 -1.58 20.18 -2.11
CA ALA A 46 -0.84 19.24 -2.92
C ALA A 46 -0.88 19.59 -4.41
N GLU A 47 0.18 19.29 -5.14
CA GLU A 47 0.16 19.22 -6.59
C GLU A 47 -0.69 18.01 -7.02
N VAL A 48 -1.39 18.12 -8.15
CA VAL A 48 -2.28 17.05 -8.61
C VAL A 48 -1.72 16.40 -9.86
N HIS A 49 -1.60 15.08 -9.81
CA HIS A 49 -1.37 14.25 -10.99
C HIS A 49 -2.64 13.45 -11.32
N ARG A 50 -3.07 13.49 -12.59
CA ARG A 50 -4.24 12.74 -13.05
C ARG A 50 -3.83 11.34 -13.48
N GLY A 51 -4.51 10.33 -12.95
CA GLY A 51 -4.27 8.94 -13.29
C GLY A 51 -5.10 7.98 -12.43
N THR A 52 -5.01 6.71 -12.75
CA THR A 52 -5.75 5.64 -12.08
C THR A 52 -4.92 4.37 -11.99
N LEU A 53 -5.21 3.51 -11.02
CA LEU A 53 -4.60 2.16 -10.91
C LEU A 53 -5.07 1.22 -12.02
N ASP A 54 -6.20 1.52 -12.68
CA ASP A 54 -6.71 0.75 -13.81
C ASP A 54 -5.88 0.97 -15.10
N ALA A 55 -5.10 2.05 -15.14
CA ALA A 55 -4.18 2.39 -16.22
C ALA A 55 -2.79 2.70 -15.61
N PRO A 56 -1.97 1.68 -15.30
CA PRO A 56 -0.68 1.85 -14.61
C PRO A 56 0.28 2.79 -15.33
N GLU A 57 0.19 2.87 -16.65
CA GLU A 57 0.97 3.82 -17.48
C GLU A 57 0.68 5.28 -17.12
N SER A 58 -0.54 5.58 -16.64
CA SER A 58 -0.90 6.93 -16.19
C SER A 58 -0.12 7.40 -14.97
N LEU A 59 0.53 6.48 -14.25
CA LEU A 59 1.32 6.80 -13.05
C LEU A 59 2.73 7.27 -13.41
N LEU A 60 3.26 6.88 -14.58
CA LEU A 60 4.66 7.07 -14.95
C LEU A 60 5.10 8.53 -14.94
N ALA A 61 4.26 9.43 -15.47
CA ALA A 61 4.56 10.85 -15.48
C ALA A 61 4.59 11.46 -14.06
N GLY A 62 3.78 10.95 -13.13
CA GLY A 62 3.83 11.34 -11.72
C GLY A 62 5.14 10.93 -11.06
N VAL A 63 5.61 9.71 -11.33
CA VAL A 63 6.92 9.21 -10.86
C VAL A 63 8.08 10.00 -11.45
N GLY A 64 8.01 10.35 -12.74
CA GLY A 64 9.05 11.11 -13.44
C GLY A 64 9.36 12.46 -12.77
N ASN A 65 8.38 13.07 -12.16
CA ASN A 65 8.48 14.37 -11.49
C ASN A 65 8.74 14.29 -9.97
N ALA A 66 9.01 13.10 -9.44
CA ALA A 66 9.14 12.88 -8.00
C ALA A 66 10.52 12.37 -7.60
N ASP A 67 10.98 12.75 -6.40
CA ASP A 67 12.19 12.24 -5.77
C ASP A 67 11.95 10.95 -4.98
N ALA A 68 10.70 10.68 -4.61
CA ALA A 68 10.28 9.48 -3.90
C ALA A 68 8.82 9.13 -4.24
N VAL A 69 8.46 7.87 -4.07
CA VAL A 69 7.10 7.37 -4.29
C VAL A 69 6.58 6.70 -3.02
N ILE A 70 5.36 7.06 -2.62
CA ILE A 70 4.62 6.39 -1.55
C ILE A 70 3.31 5.87 -2.14
N HIS A 71 3.12 4.55 -2.10
CA HIS A 71 1.94 3.88 -2.64
C HIS A 71 1.04 3.40 -1.49
N THR A 72 -0.12 4.08 -1.35
CA THR A 72 -1.14 3.73 -0.35
C THR A 72 -2.52 3.48 -0.97
N ALA A 73 -2.61 3.60 -2.30
CA ALA A 73 -3.87 3.36 -2.98
C ALA A 73 -4.16 1.86 -3.05
N PHE A 74 -5.38 1.49 -2.73
CA PHE A 74 -5.93 0.15 -2.92
C PHE A 74 -7.44 0.26 -3.16
N ASP A 75 -7.98 -0.63 -3.99
CA ASP A 75 -9.42 -0.72 -4.22
C ASP A 75 -10.04 -1.66 -3.17
N HIS A 76 -10.84 -1.09 -2.25
CA HIS A 76 -11.43 -1.82 -1.13
C HIS A 76 -12.78 -2.48 -1.47
N ASP A 77 -13.12 -2.64 -2.75
CA ASP A 77 -14.23 -3.51 -3.14
C ASP A 77 -13.84 -4.98 -2.94
N PHE A 78 -14.11 -5.49 -1.76
CA PHE A 78 -13.75 -6.86 -1.38
C PHE A 78 -14.53 -7.94 -2.16
N SER A 79 -15.62 -7.58 -2.86
CA SER A 79 -16.32 -8.52 -3.75
C SER A 79 -15.46 -8.92 -4.95
N ARG A 80 -14.50 -8.04 -5.33
CA ARG A 80 -13.55 -8.21 -6.43
C ARG A 80 -12.10 -8.30 -5.95
N PHE A 81 -11.88 -8.81 -4.74
CA PHE A 81 -10.59 -8.78 -4.06
C PHE A 81 -9.42 -9.29 -4.91
N ALA A 82 -9.56 -10.45 -5.58
CA ALA A 82 -8.50 -11.01 -6.41
C ALA A 82 -8.11 -10.09 -7.59
N ALA A 83 -9.12 -9.49 -8.25
CA ALA A 83 -8.89 -8.54 -9.35
C ALA A 83 -8.23 -7.25 -8.83
N ASN A 84 -8.62 -6.78 -7.64
CA ASN A 84 -8.03 -5.60 -7.03
C ASN A 84 -6.59 -5.83 -6.56
N CYS A 85 -6.26 -7.04 -6.11
CA CYS A 85 -4.87 -7.43 -5.84
C CYS A 85 -4.01 -7.44 -7.12
N GLU A 86 -4.56 -7.94 -8.23
CA GLU A 86 -3.84 -7.94 -9.50
C GLU A 86 -3.63 -6.52 -10.04
N LYS A 87 -4.65 -5.65 -9.92
CA LYS A 87 -4.55 -4.23 -10.24
C LYS A 87 -3.45 -3.54 -9.42
N ASP A 88 -3.41 -3.80 -8.12
CA ASP A 88 -2.41 -3.26 -7.20
C ASP A 88 -1.00 -3.76 -7.57
N ARG A 89 -0.86 -5.06 -7.87
CA ARG A 89 0.40 -5.64 -8.34
C ARG A 89 0.91 -4.96 -9.61
N GLN A 90 0.06 -4.73 -10.59
CA GLN A 90 0.44 -4.06 -11.84
C GLN A 90 0.88 -2.61 -11.59
N ALA A 91 0.17 -1.88 -10.72
CA ALA A 91 0.55 -0.54 -10.34
C ALA A 91 1.92 -0.50 -9.65
N ILE A 92 2.19 -1.40 -8.70
CA ILE A 92 3.48 -1.50 -8.01
C ILE A 92 4.61 -1.82 -9.00
N LEU A 93 4.40 -2.77 -9.94
CA LEU A 93 5.39 -3.09 -10.96
C LEU A 93 5.69 -1.89 -11.86
N ALA A 94 4.66 -1.14 -12.30
CA ALA A 94 4.85 0.04 -13.12
C ALA A 94 5.64 1.13 -12.37
N LEU A 95 5.33 1.37 -11.08
CA LEU A 95 6.06 2.28 -10.22
C LEU A 95 7.52 1.86 -10.05
N GLY A 96 7.76 0.57 -9.80
CA GLY A 96 9.11 0.01 -9.66
C GLY A 96 9.92 0.11 -10.96
N GLN A 97 9.31 -0.19 -12.11
CA GLN A 97 9.95 -0.05 -13.43
C GLN A 97 10.33 1.41 -13.72
N ALA A 98 9.45 2.36 -13.38
CA ALA A 98 9.72 3.78 -13.57
C ALA A 98 10.88 4.32 -12.69
N LEU A 99 11.18 3.64 -11.59
CA LEU A 99 12.28 3.95 -10.69
C LEU A 99 13.56 3.18 -11.00
N ARG A 100 13.52 2.23 -11.94
CA ARG A 100 14.64 1.35 -12.26
C ARG A 100 15.90 2.16 -12.64
N GLY A 101 17.05 1.75 -12.11
CA GLY A 101 18.33 2.45 -12.33
C GLY A 101 18.48 3.75 -11.56
N SER A 102 17.54 4.09 -10.66
CA SER A 102 17.63 5.25 -9.78
C SER A 102 17.77 4.82 -8.31
N THR A 103 18.24 5.74 -7.46
CA THR A 103 18.29 5.56 -5.99
C THR A 103 17.02 6.08 -5.30
N ARG A 104 15.99 6.44 -6.05
CA ARG A 104 14.74 6.99 -5.52
C ARG A 104 13.94 5.91 -4.80
N PRO A 105 13.50 6.15 -3.55
CA PRO A 105 12.79 5.15 -2.78
C PRO A 105 11.34 4.97 -3.26
N LEU A 106 10.89 3.71 -3.22
CA LEU A 106 9.48 3.30 -3.32
C LEU A 106 9.04 2.71 -1.98
N VAL A 107 8.07 3.35 -1.34
CA VAL A 107 7.43 2.85 -0.11
C VAL A 107 6.04 2.34 -0.46
N ILE A 108 5.74 1.10 -0.14
CA ILE A 108 4.41 0.51 -0.34
C ILE A 108 3.77 0.15 1.00
N THR A 109 2.46 0.33 1.11
CA THR A 109 1.71 -0.18 2.25
C THR A 109 1.40 -1.65 2.07
N SER A 110 1.47 -2.40 3.16
CA SER A 110 1.18 -3.82 3.20
C SER A 110 0.21 -4.12 4.36
N GLY A 111 -0.58 -5.18 4.22
CA GLY A 111 -1.43 -5.66 5.30
C GLY A 111 -0.59 -6.23 6.46
N THR A 112 -1.02 -6.01 7.70
CA THR A 112 -0.31 -6.49 8.91
C THR A 112 -0.11 -8.01 8.97
N LEU A 113 -0.90 -8.76 8.20
CA LEU A 113 -0.79 -10.22 8.09
C LEU A 113 0.18 -10.69 6.98
N MET A 114 0.77 -9.76 6.23
CA MET A 114 1.72 -10.06 5.15
C MET A 114 3.12 -10.38 5.67
N GLY A 115 3.29 -11.34 6.40
CA GLY A 115 4.55 -11.78 7.02
C GLY A 115 4.27 -12.83 8.07
N ASP A 116 3.00 -13.15 8.27
CA ASP A 116 2.61 -14.28 9.08
C ASP A 116 2.78 -15.56 8.27
N ASP A 117 3.79 -16.34 8.63
CA ASP A 117 4.06 -17.66 8.06
C ASP A 117 3.20 -18.76 8.68
N GLY A 118 2.22 -18.38 9.52
CA GLY A 118 1.37 -19.31 10.26
C GLY A 118 2.03 -19.87 11.52
N SER A 119 3.27 -19.49 11.84
CA SER A 119 3.98 -19.93 13.04
C SER A 119 3.58 -19.17 14.30
N GLY A 120 2.76 -18.12 14.18
CA GLY A 120 2.39 -17.22 15.26
C GLY A 120 3.54 -16.28 15.70
N ALA A 121 4.65 -16.29 15.01
CA ALA A 121 5.74 -15.35 15.24
C ALA A 121 5.44 -13.99 14.63
N ARG A 122 5.75 -12.90 15.33
CA ARG A 122 5.57 -11.54 14.80
C ARG A 122 6.53 -11.31 13.63
N PRO A 123 6.03 -10.89 12.44
CA PRO A 123 6.91 -10.50 11.35
C PRO A 123 7.81 -9.34 11.76
N GLY A 124 9.11 -9.48 11.55
CA GLY A 124 10.06 -8.37 11.69
C GLY A 124 10.66 -8.15 13.08
N SER A 125 10.38 -8.99 14.10
CA SER A 125 11.19 -8.98 15.32
C SER A 125 12.52 -9.68 15.05
N ARG A 126 13.60 -8.93 14.87
CA ARG A 126 14.94 -9.49 15.07
C ARG A 126 14.96 -10.08 16.47
N SER A 127 15.19 -11.38 16.54
CA SER A 127 15.27 -12.14 17.76
C SER A 127 16.22 -11.48 18.79
N SER A 128 15.67 -10.81 19.79
CA SER A 128 16.31 -10.72 21.06
C SER A 128 15.69 -11.82 21.91
N THR A 129 16.47 -12.79 22.28
CA THR A 129 16.14 -13.92 23.13
C THR A 129 15.51 -13.48 24.45
N GLN A 130 14.17 -13.49 24.51
CA GLN A 130 13.44 -13.65 25.76
C GLN A 130 12.15 -14.42 25.49
N ARG A 131 12.17 -15.71 25.87
CA ARG A 131 10.98 -16.58 25.90
C ARG A 131 10.06 -16.12 27.03
N THR A 132 8.93 -15.52 26.68
CA THR A 132 7.78 -15.42 27.57
C THR A 132 6.71 -16.40 27.06
N PRO A 133 6.13 -17.27 27.89
CA PRO A 133 5.14 -18.24 27.43
C PRO A 133 3.87 -17.49 26.99
N ALA A 134 3.44 -17.72 25.76
CA ALA A 134 2.24 -17.14 25.18
C ALA A 134 1.01 -17.69 25.93
N ARG A 135 0.22 -16.81 26.51
CA ARG A 135 -1.12 -17.10 27.03
C ARG A 135 -2.04 -17.36 25.85
N ALA A 136 -2.69 -18.51 25.79
CA ALA A 136 -3.66 -18.85 24.76
C ALA A 136 -4.79 -17.81 24.69
N PRO A 137 -5.20 -17.37 23.48
CA PRO A 137 -6.33 -16.46 23.35
C PRO A 137 -7.64 -17.13 23.77
N PRO A 138 -8.62 -16.37 24.29
CA PRO A 138 -9.91 -16.92 24.68
C PRO A 138 -10.64 -17.53 23.48
N GLN A 139 -11.29 -18.65 23.66
CA GLN A 139 -12.05 -19.34 22.63
C GLN A 139 -13.19 -18.46 22.12
N SER A 140 -13.13 -18.07 20.88
CA SER A 140 -14.07 -17.16 20.23
C SER A 140 -15.32 -17.90 19.76
N SER A 141 -16.46 -17.19 19.77
CA SER A 141 -17.79 -17.68 19.38
C SER A 141 -17.87 -18.21 17.92
N PRO A 142 -18.86 -19.05 17.57
CA PRO A 142 -19.00 -19.65 16.23
C PRO A 142 -19.03 -18.67 15.05
N ALA A 143 -19.43 -17.41 15.28
CA ALA A 143 -19.43 -16.37 14.27
C ALA A 143 -18.00 -16.00 13.77
N SER A 144 -17.00 -16.13 14.65
CA SER A 144 -15.61 -15.81 14.31
C SER A 144 -14.93 -16.86 13.42
N SER A 145 -15.44 -18.09 13.37
CA SER A 145 -14.88 -19.17 12.55
C SER A 145 -15.27 -19.09 11.08
N CYS A 146 -16.40 -18.46 10.76
CA CYS A 146 -16.86 -18.24 9.38
C CYS A 146 -16.03 -17.14 8.69
N TRP A 147 -15.83 -16.03 9.38
CA TRP A 147 -14.98 -14.92 8.90
C TRP A 147 -13.52 -15.34 8.68
N ARG A 148 -13.00 -16.20 9.54
CA ARG A 148 -11.62 -16.68 9.45
C ARG A 148 -11.38 -17.55 8.20
N ARG A 149 -12.31 -18.46 7.85
CA ARG A 149 -12.18 -19.34 6.69
C ARG A 149 -12.30 -18.58 5.37
N GLU A 150 -13.24 -17.66 5.29
CA GLU A 150 -13.43 -16.84 4.09
C GLU A 150 -12.27 -15.85 3.89
N TRP A 151 -11.78 -15.30 4.98
CA TRP A 151 -10.63 -14.40 4.99
C TRP A 151 -9.32 -15.12 4.61
N MET A 152 -9.06 -16.31 5.16
CA MET A 152 -7.86 -17.10 4.84
C MET A 152 -7.81 -17.62 3.40
N SER A 153 -8.96 -17.96 2.79
CA SER A 153 -9.00 -18.35 1.38
C SER A 153 -8.70 -17.18 0.44
N ARG A 154 -9.20 -15.98 0.74
CA ARG A 154 -8.90 -14.73 0.02
C ARG A 154 -7.46 -14.29 0.22
N TRP A 155 -6.91 -14.53 1.40
CA TRP A 155 -5.54 -14.24 1.77
C TRP A 155 -4.51 -15.10 1.04
N SER A 156 -4.76 -16.38 0.82
CA SER A 156 -3.87 -17.25 0.05
C SER A 156 -3.77 -16.83 -1.44
N ALA A 157 -4.82 -16.16 -1.96
CA ALA A 157 -4.79 -15.54 -3.29
C ALA A 157 -3.92 -14.28 -3.31
N TYR A 158 -4.01 -13.44 -2.27
CA TYR A 158 -3.17 -12.23 -2.13
C TYR A 158 -1.68 -12.56 -2.01
N ARG A 159 -1.30 -13.57 -1.23
CA ARG A 159 0.10 -14.07 -1.17
C ARG A 159 0.63 -14.49 -2.54
N ARG A 160 -0.18 -15.15 -3.36
CA ARG A 160 0.23 -15.56 -4.70
C ARG A 160 0.44 -14.38 -5.65
N CYS A 161 -0.26 -13.26 -5.44
CA CYS A 161 -0.08 -12.06 -6.24
C CYS A 161 1.19 -11.27 -5.87
N MET A 162 1.61 -11.30 -4.60
CA MET A 162 2.68 -10.44 -4.09
C MET A 162 4.06 -11.11 -3.99
N THR A 163 4.13 -12.45 -3.88
CA THR A 163 5.41 -13.17 -3.73
C THR A 163 6.39 -13.02 -4.88
N PRO A 164 5.99 -12.85 -6.16
CA PRO A 164 6.96 -12.59 -7.22
C PRO A 164 7.56 -11.18 -7.19
N CYS A 165 6.83 -10.19 -6.64
CA CYS A 165 7.24 -8.79 -6.74
C CYS A 165 8.37 -8.41 -5.77
N VAL A 166 8.55 -9.16 -4.67
CA VAL A 166 9.55 -8.86 -3.63
C VAL A 166 10.91 -9.50 -3.92
N ARG A 167 10.98 -10.48 -4.86
CA ARG A 167 12.23 -11.18 -5.18
C ARG A 167 13.00 -10.57 -6.34
N ASP A 168 12.37 -9.77 -7.18
CA ASP A 168 12.97 -9.26 -8.42
C ASP A 168 13.17 -7.72 -8.41
N CYS A 169 12.93 -7.04 -7.28
CA CYS A 169 13.30 -5.66 -7.00
C CYS A 169 14.42 -5.60 -5.96
#